data_5c215e16cc271f52643974b0272bee42
#
_entry.id   5c215e16cc271f52643974b0272bee42
#
_cell.length_a   1.000
_cell.length_b   1.000
_cell.length_c   1.000
_cell.angle_alpha   90.00
_cell.angle_beta   90.00
_cell.angle_gamma   90.00
#
_symmetry.space_group_name_H-M   'P 1'
#
loop_
_entity.id
_entity.type
_entity.pdbx_description
1 polymer ?
#
loop_
_entity_poly.entity_id
_entity_poly.type
_entity_poly.pdbx_seq_one_letter_code
_entity_poly.pdbx_strand_id
1 'polypeptide(L)'
;DLEKQVKGFGGAIYKSFPTESEARVFVEDSGLSLSDFMNAHKGESKSLEGTKKITTKVSSGIQNKVSAGEAKPDFTHRNHVVAYIDGSYNKGTNTVGAGGVIFLNGTRKTFSFPSTDERYTAFWNVSGELLAAMYVMKYAVDHGIPECSLYYDYMGIEMWATKRWKRNNALTQQYAAFYDSIKNRVRVHFHKVAAHTGDTYNEMADALAKQGAGI
;
A
#
# COMPACT_ATOMS: atom_id res chain seq x y z
N ASP A 1 -25.12 -8.83 -5.10
CA ASP A 1 -25.27 -7.63 -4.27
C ASP A 1 -24.85 -8.01 -2.85
N LEU A 2 -23.62 -7.65 -2.48
CA LEU A 2 -22.98 -8.00 -1.19
C LEU A 2 -23.82 -7.52 0.01
N GLU A 3 -24.45 -6.35 -0.10
CA GLU A 3 -25.32 -5.81 0.94
C GLU A 3 -26.50 -6.73 1.28
N LYS A 4 -27.03 -7.46 0.29
CA LYS A 4 -28.14 -8.39 0.51
C LYS A 4 -27.70 -9.67 1.23
N GLN A 5 -26.44 -10.09 1.04
CA GLN A 5 -25.91 -11.32 1.63
C GLN A 5 -25.50 -11.15 3.10
N VAL A 6 -25.13 -9.93 3.51
CA VAL A 6 -24.72 -9.64 4.90
C VAL A 6 -25.80 -8.96 5.73
N LYS A 7 -26.97 -8.69 5.15
CA LYS A 7 -28.09 -8.05 5.83
C LYS A 7 -28.69 -9.00 6.89
N GLY A 8 -28.43 -8.69 8.14
CA GLY A 8 -28.90 -9.49 9.29
C GLY A 8 -27.78 -10.13 10.12
N PHE A 9 -26.52 -10.05 9.67
CA PHE A 9 -25.37 -10.45 10.49
C PHE A 9 -24.84 -9.26 11.25
N GLY A 10 -25.13 -9.19 12.54
CA GLY A 10 -24.53 -8.18 13.43
C GLY A 10 -23.00 -8.33 13.45
N GLY A 11 -22.27 -7.28 13.04
CA GLY A 11 -20.81 -7.29 13.01
C GLY A 11 -20.16 -7.70 11.68
N ALA A 12 -20.93 -7.87 10.61
CA ALA A 12 -20.38 -8.12 9.28
C ALA A 12 -19.49 -6.94 8.83
N ILE A 13 -18.21 -7.23 8.58
CA ILE A 13 -17.25 -6.26 8.05
C ILE A 13 -17.00 -6.63 6.58
N TYR A 14 -17.35 -5.74 5.67
CA TYR A 14 -17.06 -5.91 4.24
C TYR A 14 -16.28 -4.72 3.70
N LYS A 15 -15.34 -5.00 2.80
CA LYS A 15 -14.49 -4.01 2.14
C LYS A 15 -14.15 -4.50 0.73
N SER A 16 -14.18 -3.59 -0.23
CA SER A 16 -13.70 -3.85 -1.59
C SER A 16 -12.20 -3.63 -1.67
N PHE A 17 -11.49 -4.52 -2.34
CA PHE A 17 -10.05 -4.42 -2.54
C PHE A 17 -9.73 -4.48 -4.04
N PRO A 18 -8.75 -3.72 -4.54
CA PRO A 18 -8.29 -3.75 -5.92
C PRO A 18 -7.66 -5.09 -6.32
N THR A 19 -7.02 -5.78 -5.38
CA THR A 19 -6.32 -7.04 -5.62
C THR A 19 -6.66 -8.11 -4.59
N GLU A 20 -6.52 -9.38 -4.97
CA GLU A 20 -6.66 -10.53 -4.07
C GLU A 20 -5.65 -10.50 -2.91
N SER A 21 -4.42 -10.04 -3.19
CA SER A 21 -3.36 -9.88 -2.20
C SER A 21 -3.76 -8.94 -1.07
N GLU A 22 -4.35 -7.80 -1.39
CA GLU A 22 -4.85 -6.84 -0.41
C GLU A 22 -6.01 -7.39 0.42
N ALA A 23 -6.94 -8.11 -0.23
CA ALA A 23 -8.03 -8.76 0.45
C ALA A 23 -7.52 -9.83 1.43
N ARG A 24 -6.53 -10.62 1.01
CA ARG A 24 -5.92 -11.66 1.85
C ARG A 24 -5.27 -11.09 3.10
N VAL A 25 -4.42 -10.06 2.96
CA VAL A 25 -3.76 -9.43 4.10
C VAL A 25 -4.79 -8.82 5.07
N PHE A 26 -5.84 -8.20 4.55
CA PHE A 26 -6.92 -7.66 5.38
C PHE A 26 -7.64 -8.76 6.17
N VAL A 27 -7.98 -9.89 5.53
CA VAL A 27 -8.68 -11.01 6.18
C VAL A 27 -7.82 -11.59 7.30
N GLU A 28 -6.53 -11.86 7.04
CA GLU A 28 -5.62 -12.41 8.04
C GLU A 28 -5.39 -11.43 9.20
N ASP A 29 -5.26 -10.14 8.90
CA ASP A 29 -5.06 -9.10 9.92
C ASP A 29 -6.34 -8.82 10.75
N SER A 30 -7.53 -9.09 10.20
CA SER A 30 -8.80 -8.98 10.93
C SER A 30 -9.10 -10.19 11.83
N GLY A 31 -8.32 -11.26 11.76
CA GLY A 31 -8.53 -12.51 12.50
C GLY A 31 -9.63 -13.39 11.90
N LEU A 32 -10.11 -13.07 10.69
CA LEU A 32 -11.02 -13.92 9.92
C LEU A 32 -10.20 -15.01 9.22
N SER A 33 -10.71 -16.25 9.22
CA SER A 33 -10.06 -17.33 8.49
C SER A 33 -10.26 -17.12 6.97
N LEU A 34 -9.21 -17.34 6.20
CA LEU A 34 -9.27 -17.27 4.73
C LEU A 34 -10.29 -18.25 4.16
N SER A 35 -10.49 -19.42 4.83
CA SER A 35 -11.49 -20.41 4.47
C SER A 35 -12.92 -19.90 4.64
N ASP A 36 -13.19 -19.10 5.66
CA ASP A 36 -14.50 -18.50 5.91
C ASP A 36 -14.81 -17.43 4.85
N PHE A 37 -13.81 -16.65 4.47
CA PHE A 37 -13.90 -15.66 3.40
C PHE A 37 -14.16 -16.33 2.03
N MET A 38 -13.40 -17.37 1.67
CA MET A 38 -13.53 -18.08 0.38
C MET A 38 -14.84 -18.86 0.28
N ASN A 39 -15.36 -19.39 1.38
CA ASN A 39 -16.63 -20.10 1.42
C ASN A 39 -17.84 -19.16 1.28
N ALA A 40 -17.75 -17.93 1.79
CA ALA A 40 -18.77 -16.91 1.59
C ALA A 40 -18.93 -16.46 0.13
N HIS A 41 -17.91 -16.70 -0.74
CA HIS A 41 -17.87 -16.23 -2.12
C HIS A 41 -17.96 -17.35 -3.18
N LYS A 42 -18.25 -18.60 -2.79
CA LYS A 42 -18.32 -19.75 -3.71
C LYS A 42 -19.59 -19.82 -4.57
N GLY A 43 -20.33 -18.75 -4.70
CA GLY A 43 -21.66 -18.78 -5.30
C GLY A 43 -22.01 -17.79 -6.39
N GLU A 44 -21.11 -17.05 -7.06
CA GLU A 44 -21.54 -16.23 -8.21
C GLU A 44 -20.40 -15.81 -9.15
N SER A 45 -20.15 -16.65 -10.16
CA SER A 45 -19.66 -16.21 -11.45
C SER A 45 -20.85 -16.04 -12.40
N LYS A 46 -21.49 -14.88 -12.42
CA LYS A 46 -22.38 -14.44 -13.49
C LYS A 46 -22.11 -12.97 -13.81
N SER A 47 -21.81 -12.76 -15.09
CA SER A 47 -21.62 -11.48 -15.77
C SER A 47 -22.67 -10.43 -15.36
N LEU A 48 -22.23 -9.22 -15.06
CA LEU A 48 -23.06 -8.03 -14.98
C LEU A 48 -22.66 -7.02 -16.07
N GLU A 49 -23.33 -7.12 -17.20
CA GLU A 49 -23.65 -5.95 -18.01
C GLU A 49 -24.90 -5.27 -17.41
N GLY A 50 -24.87 -3.95 -17.28
CA GLY A 50 -26.06 -3.22 -16.92
C GLY A 50 -25.83 -1.94 -16.11
N THR A 51 -25.32 -0.89 -16.76
CA THR A 51 -25.30 0.49 -16.26
C THR A 51 -26.72 1.03 -16.05
N LYS A 52 -27.08 1.46 -14.84
CA LYS A 52 -28.14 2.45 -14.63
C LYS A 52 -27.69 3.51 -13.64
N LYS A 53 -27.58 4.75 -14.17
CA LYS A 53 -27.44 5.98 -13.39
C LYS A 53 -28.62 6.13 -12.42
N ILE A 54 -28.34 6.36 -11.17
CA ILE A 54 -29.31 6.91 -10.21
C ILE A 54 -28.77 8.25 -9.74
N THR A 55 -29.44 9.30 -10.17
CA THR A 55 -29.29 10.67 -9.67
C THR A 55 -30.06 10.79 -8.37
N THR A 56 -29.36 11.02 -7.27
CA THR A 56 -30.02 11.46 -6.03
C THR A 56 -29.54 12.87 -5.72
N LYS A 57 -30.48 13.80 -5.76
CA LYS A 57 -30.35 15.18 -5.25
C LYS A 57 -30.20 15.08 -3.71
N VAL A 58 -29.11 15.62 -3.17
CA VAL A 58 -29.06 16.03 -1.77
C VAL A 58 -28.63 17.49 -1.73
N SER A 59 -29.50 18.30 -1.14
CA SER A 59 -29.35 19.73 -0.97
C SER A 59 -28.41 20.09 0.16
N SER A 60 -27.65 21.15 -0.09
CA SER A 60 -27.14 22.21 0.78
C SER A 60 -26.27 21.87 2.01
N GLY A 61 -25.04 22.32 1.94
CA GLY A 61 -24.44 23.08 3.00
C GLY A 61 -23.27 22.47 3.73
N ILE A 62 -22.16 22.18 3.03
CA ILE A 62 -20.83 22.33 3.61
C ILE A 62 -19.91 22.80 2.48
N GLN A 63 -19.38 24.00 2.63
CA GLN A 63 -18.32 24.51 1.76
C GLN A 63 -17.07 23.66 1.97
N ASN A 64 -16.91 22.61 1.16
CA ASN A 64 -15.62 21.96 1.04
C ASN A 64 -14.70 22.90 0.25
N LYS A 65 -13.73 23.46 0.95
CA LYS A 65 -12.54 24.03 0.36
C LYS A 65 -12.02 23.03 -0.67
N VAL A 66 -12.12 23.37 -1.94
CA VAL A 66 -11.45 22.65 -3.03
C VAL A 66 -9.99 22.63 -2.66
N SER A 67 -9.45 21.45 -2.42
CA SER A 67 -8.02 21.23 -2.18
C SER A 67 -7.27 21.79 -3.40
N ALA A 68 -6.43 22.79 -3.14
CA ALA A 68 -5.41 23.21 -4.09
C ALA A 68 -4.68 21.96 -4.58
N GLY A 69 -4.49 21.82 -5.89
CA GLY A 69 -3.79 20.67 -6.47
C GLY A 69 -2.48 20.45 -5.72
N GLU A 70 -2.22 19.21 -5.35
CA GLU A 70 -1.01 18.85 -4.62
C GLU A 70 0.20 19.37 -5.38
N ALA A 71 0.98 20.24 -4.73
CA ALA A 71 2.19 20.78 -5.31
C ALA A 71 3.12 19.61 -5.66
N LYS A 72 3.72 19.63 -6.86
CA LYS A 72 4.69 18.60 -7.27
C LYS A 72 5.80 18.50 -6.21
N PRO A 73 6.25 17.29 -5.88
CA PRO A 73 7.29 17.10 -4.87
C PRO A 73 8.56 17.89 -5.24
N ASP A 74 9.13 18.55 -4.23
CA ASP A 74 10.43 19.20 -4.41
C ASP A 74 11.55 18.18 -4.14
N PHE A 75 12.26 17.80 -5.19
CA PHE A 75 13.34 16.83 -5.14
C PHE A 75 14.70 17.43 -4.75
N THR A 76 14.79 18.73 -4.53
CA THR A 76 16.08 19.43 -4.31
C THR A 76 16.45 19.59 -2.84
N HIS A 77 15.53 19.29 -1.92
CA HIS A 77 15.78 19.43 -0.49
C HIS A 77 16.94 18.54 0.00
N ARG A 78 17.84 19.14 0.81
CA ARG A 78 19.01 18.44 1.36
C ARG A 78 18.68 17.56 2.57
N ASN A 79 17.65 17.93 3.34
CA ASN A 79 17.27 17.28 4.59
C ASN A 79 15.94 16.56 4.47
N HIS A 80 15.53 16.21 3.26
CA HIS A 80 14.26 15.58 2.99
C HIS A 80 14.42 14.53 1.89
N VAL A 81 14.19 13.27 2.24
CA VAL A 81 14.08 12.19 1.26
C VAL A 81 12.68 12.22 0.66
N VAL A 82 12.60 12.17 -0.66
CA VAL A 82 11.33 11.91 -1.38
C VAL A 82 11.47 10.59 -2.11
N ALA A 83 10.55 9.67 -1.93
CA ALA A 83 10.63 8.36 -2.57
C ALA A 83 9.28 7.87 -3.07
N TYR A 84 9.31 7.17 -4.21
CA TYR A 84 8.22 6.37 -4.75
C TYR A 84 8.58 4.92 -4.61
N ILE A 85 7.65 4.10 -4.12
CA ILE A 85 7.87 2.69 -3.83
C ILE A 85 6.77 1.82 -4.43
N ASP A 86 7.12 0.57 -4.71
CA ASP A 86 6.17 -0.45 -5.11
C ASP A 86 6.66 -1.84 -4.73
N GLY A 87 5.74 -2.82 -4.76
CA GLY A 87 5.99 -4.22 -4.50
C GLY A 87 5.48 -5.11 -5.62
N SER A 88 6.20 -6.16 -5.93
CA SER A 88 5.82 -7.16 -6.92
C SER A 88 6.00 -8.57 -6.39
N TYR A 89 5.34 -9.55 -7.02
CA TYR A 89 5.46 -10.95 -6.65
C TYR A 89 5.46 -11.86 -7.87
N ASN A 90 6.52 -12.64 -7.99
CA ASN A 90 6.65 -13.69 -8.99
C ASN A 90 6.15 -15.03 -8.42
N LYS A 91 4.96 -15.44 -8.83
CA LYS A 91 4.35 -16.70 -8.40
C LYS A 91 5.13 -17.93 -8.88
N GLY A 92 5.81 -17.84 -10.03
CA GLY A 92 6.57 -18.95 -10.60
C GLY A 92 7.82 -19.30 -9.80
N THR A 93 8.48 -18.29 -9.25
CA THR A 93 9.73 -18.44 -8.46
C THR A 93 9.50 -18.23 -6.96
N ASN A 94 8.26 -17.93 -6.52
CA ASN A 94 7.93 -17.57 -5.16
C ASN A 94 8.82 -16.43 -4.63
N THR A 95 9.03 -15.38 -5.43
CA THR A 95 9.91 -14.28 -5.11
C THR A 95 9.13 -12.97 -4.99
N VAL A 96 9.26 -12.29 -3.87
CA VAL A 96 8.80 -10.92 -3.67
C VAL A 96 9.86 -9.96 -4.19
N GLY A 97 9.45 -8.96 -4.97
CA GLY A 97 10.29 -7.85 -5.39
C GLY A 97 9.91 -6.57 -4.67
N ALA A 98 10.91 -5.85 -4.17
CA ALA A 98 10.77 -4.49 -3.65
C ALA A 98 11.51 -3.53 -4.56
N GLY A 99 10.87 -2.42 -4.95
CA GLY A 99 11.45 -1.45 -5.86
C GLY A 99 11.09 -0.02 -5.51
N GLY A 100 11.92 0.91 -5.95
CA GLY A 100 11.61 2.32 -5.77
C GLY A 100 12.68 3.29 -6.27
N VAL A 101 12.29 4.55 -6.22
CA VAL A 101 13.11 5.70 -6.63
C VAL A 101 13.24 6.64 -5.44
N ILE A 102 14.45 7.02 -5.10
CA ILE A 102 14.77 7.94 -4.00
C ILE A 102 15.37 9.22 -4.58
N PHE A 103 14.87 10.34 -4.11
CA PHE A 103 15.42 11.67 -4.39
C PHE A 103 15.94 12.29 -3.11
N LEU A 104 17.16 12.78 -3.16
CA LEU A 104 17.80 13.53 -2.09
C LEU A 104 18.76 14.55 -2.70
N ASN A 105 18.63 15.81 -2.33
CA ASN A 105 19.50 16.89 -2.80
C ASN A 105 19.66 16.95 -4.33
N GLY A 106 18.54 16.81 -5.05
CA GLY A 106 18.51 16.79 -6.52
C GLY A 106 19.09 15.53 -7.16
N THR A 107 19.61 14.60 -6.37
CA THR A 107 20.14 13.33 -6.87
C THR A 107 19.06 12.25 -6.82
N ARG A 108 18.90 11.53 -7.94
CA ARG A 108 18.02 10.38 -8.06
C ARG A 108 18.81 9.09 -7.87
N LYS A 109 18.33 8.21 -7.02
CA LYS A 109 18.80 6.83 -6.85
C LYS A 109 17.63 5.87 -7.05
N THR A 110 17.91 4.69 -7.55
CA THR A 110 16.95 3.61 -7.67
C THR A 110 17.40 2.43 -6.83
N PHE A 111 16.44 1.62 -6.41
CA PHE A 111 16.71 0.33 -5.78
C PHE A 111 15.74 -0.71 -6.29
N SER A 112 16.21 -1.95 -6.32
CA SER A 112 15.43 -3.13 -6.69
C SER A 112 16.09 -4.33 -6.03
N PHE A 113 15.35 -5.11 -5.24
CA PHE A 113 15.89 -6.30 -4.59
C PHE A 113 14.83 -7.38 -4.38
N PRO A 114 15.22 -8.66 -4.43
CA PRO A 114 14.34 -9.78 -4.18
C PRO A 114 14.26 -10.12 -2.70
N SER A 115 13.17 -10.83 -2.32
CA SER A 115 13.09 -11.64 -1.11
C SER A 115 12.40 -12.96 -1.39
N THR A 116 13.01 -14.05 -0.95
CA THR A 116 12.44 -15.41 -0.98
C THR A 116 12.08 -15.90 0.41
N ASP A 117 12.18 -15.04 1.42
CA ASP A 117 11.84 -15.36 2.81
C ASP A 117 10.32 -15.61 2.92
N GLU A 118 9.96 -16.77 3.45
CA GLU A 118 8.57 -17.21 3.58
C GLU A 118 7.70 -16.24 4.38
N ARG A 119 8.30 -15.50 5.32
CA ARG A 119 7.59 -14.44 6.08
C ARG A 119 7.02 -13.35 5.17
N TYR A 120 7.66 -13.10 4.02
CA TYR A 120 7.25 -12.10 3.05
C TYR A 120 6.49 -12.71 1.87
N THR A 121 6.92 -13.86 1.35
CA THR A 121 6.28 -14.46 0.16
C THR A 121 4.83 -14.87 0.42
N ALA A 122 4.45 -15.10 1.68
CA ALA A 122 3.07 -15.38 2.07
C ALA A 122 2.08 -14.22 1.78
N PHE A 123 2.58 -12.99 1.67
CA PHE A 123 1.75 -11.79 1.47
C PHE A 123 1.99 -11.10 0.12
N TRP A 124 2.71 -11.78 -0.79
CA TRP A 124 2.89 -11.42 -2.20
C TRP A 124 3.45 -9.99 -2.39
N ASN A 125 2.86 -9.22 -3.34
CA ASN A 125 3.28 -7.85 -3.64
C ASN A 125 3.17 -6.90 -2.44
N VAL A 126 2.19 -7.07 -1.55
CA VAL A 126 2.05 -6.22 -0.34
C VAL A 126 3.30 -6.26 0.52
N SER A 127 3.94 -7.44 0.66
CA SER A 127 5.22 -7.55 1.37
C SER A 127 6.34 -6.78 0.68
N GLY A 128 6.35 -6.75 -0.65
CA GLY A 128 7.31 -5.98 -1.45
C GLY A 128 7.21 -4.49 -1.14
N GLU A 129 6.00 -3.95 -1.07
CA GLU A 129 5.79 -2.56 -0.70
C GLU A 129 6.23 -2.25 0.74
N LEU A 130 5.90 -3.14 1.70
CA LEU A 130 6.37 -2.97 3.09
C LEU A 130 7.89 -3.01 3.19
N LEU A 131 8.55 -3.93 2.44
CA LEU A 131 10.01 -4.00 2.37
C LEU A 131 10.60 -2.73 1.75
N ALA A 132 10.02 -2.22 0.67
CA ALA A 132 10.44 -0.99 0.02
C ALA A 132 10.28 0.23 0.94
N ALA A 133 9.15 0.31 1.68
CA ALA A 133 8.92 1.36 2.67
C ALA A 133 9.96 1.33 3.80
N MET A 134 10.23 0.16 4.36
CA MET A 134 11.25 -0.01 5.40
C MET A 134 12.65 0.36 4.88
N TYR A 135 12.98 -0.01 3.64
CA TYR A 135 14.25 0.33 3.02
C TYR A 135 14.44 1.85 2.91
N VAL A 136 13.44 2.58 2.44
CA VAL A 136 13.50 4.06 2.29
C VAL A 136 13.59 4.74 3.66
N MET A 137 12.80 4.32 4.63
CA MET A 137 12.84 4.87 5.98
C MET A 137 14.21 4.63 6.63
N LYS A 138 14.76 3.41 6.46
CA LYS A 138 16.11 3.09 6.93
C LYS A 138 17.17 3.93 6.22
N TYR A 139 17.03 4.15 4.91
CA TYR A 139 17.92 5.01 4.16
C TYR A 139 17.96 6.43 4.76
N ALA A 140 16.80 7.02 5.08
CA ALA A 140 16.75 8.32 5.73
C ALA A 140 17.45 8.32 7.10
N VAL A 141 17.23 7.28 7.92
CA VAL A 141 17.90 7.13 9.22
C VAL A 141 19.42 7.03 9.08
N ASP A 142 19.91 6.19 8.17
CA ASP A 142 21.35 5.93 7.98
C ASP A 142 22.10 7.18 7.46
N HIS A 143 21.40 8.04 6.72
CA HIS A 143 21.97 9.30 6.22
C HIS A 143 21.70 10.51 7.13
N GLY A 144 21.09 10.31 8.30
CA GLY A 144 20.77 11.38 9.24
C GLY A 144 19.76 12.40 8.70
N ILE A 145 18.89 12.00 7.79
CA ILE A 145 17.88 12.86 7.17
C ILE A 145 16.62 12.87 8.04
N PRO A 146 16.16 14.05 8.51
CA PRO A 146 15.06 14.13 9.48
C PRO A 146 13.66 13.99 8.88
N GLU A 147 13.52 14.11 7.55
CA GLU A 147 12.22 14.10 6.87
C GLU A 147 12.21 13.15 5.67
N CYS A 148 11.10 12.43 5.50
CA CYS A 148 10.88 11.48 4.42
C CYS A 148 9.45 11.57 3.90
N SER A 149 9.26 11.93 2.63
CA SER A 149 7.99 11.80 1.91
C SER A 149 7.96 10.47 1.15
N LEU A 150 7.01 9.62 1.48
CA LEU A 150 6.86 8.29 0.92
C LEU A 150 5.59 8.22 0.07
N TYR A 151 5.74 8.06 -1.25
CA TYR A 151 4.67 7.91 -2.22
C TYR A 151 4.43 6.43 -2.51
N TYR A 152 3.19 5.95 -2.34
CA TYR A 152 2.80 4.53 -2.41
C TYR A 152 1.36 4.41 -2.91
N ASP A 153 0.96 3.26 -3.44
CA ASP A 153 -0.41 3.06 -3.90
C ASP A 153 -1.24 2.14 -2.98
N TYR A 154 -0.63 1.36 -2.08
CA TYR A 154 -1.34 0.53 -1.13
C TYR A 154 -1.52 1.20 0.25
N MET A 155 -2.76 1.45 0.64
CA MET A 155 -3.12 2.15 1.89
C MET A 155 -2.53 1.53 3.17
N GLY A 156 -2.23 0.23 3.18
CA GLY A 156 -1.64 -0.47 4.32
C GLY A 156 -0.32 0.11 4.79
N ILE A 157 0.46 0.72 3.89
CA ILE A 157 1.73 1.37 4.20
C ILE A 157 1.56 2.42 5.31
N GLU A 158 0.56 3.28 5.20
CA GLU A 158 0.26 4.28 6.23
C GLU A 158 -0.50 3.68 7.42
N MET A 159 -1.52 2.87 7.14
CA MET A 159 -2.48 2.43 8.14
C MET A 159 -1.86 1.52 9.20
N TRP A 160 -0.92 0.64 8.82
CA TRP A 160 -0.20 -0.20 9.78
C TRP A 160 0.89 0.56 10.52
N ALA A 161 1.65 1.44 9.85
CA ALA A 161 2.65 2.29 10.49
C ALA A 161 2.01 3.16 11.59
N THR A 162 0.91 3.82 11.26
CA THR A 162 0.19 4.73 12.17
C THR A 162 -0.77 4.02 13.14
N LYS A 163 -0.85 2.69 13.09
CA LYS A 163 -1.71 1.84 13.93
C LYS A 163 -3.21 2.09 13.76
N ARG A 164 -3.62 2.65 12.64
CA ARG A 164 -5.04 2.82 12.30
C ARG A 164 -5.68 1.51 11.85
N TRP A 165 -4.90 0.55 11.30
CA TRP A 165 -5.34 -0.81 11.08
C TRP A 165 -4.75 -1.75 12.14
N LYS A 166 -5.49 -2.82 12.46
CA LYS A 166 -5.00 -3.89 13.34
C LYS A 166 -3.80 -4.60 12.69
N ARG A 167 -2.91 -5.11 13.49
CA ARG A 167 -1.66 -5.81 13.10
C ARG A 167 -1.67 -7.19 13.73
N ASN A 168 -2.47 -8.10 13.15
CA ASN A 168 -2.72 -9.42 13.72
C ASN A 168 -1.72 -10.50 13.22
N ASN A 169 -0.92 -10.18 12.19
CA ASN A 169 0.10 -11.08 11.68
C ASN A 169 1.52 -10.54 11.94
N ALA A 170 2.51 -11.46 11.86
CA ALA A 170 3.91 -11.15 12.16
C ALA A 170 4.49 -10.05 11.26
N LEU A 171 4.09 -10.00 9.99
CA LEU A 171 4.59 -9.02 9.01
C LEU A 171 4.13 -7.61 9.37
N THR A 172 2.83 -7.40 9.61
CA THR A 172 2.28 -6.08 9.94
C THR A 172 2.73 -5.61 11.31
N GLN A 173 2.95 -6.54 12.26
CA GLN A 173 3.56 -6.25 13.56
C GLN A 173 5.02 -5.81 13.43
N GLN A 174 5.81 -6.52 12.63
CA GLN A 174 7.21 -6.19 12.36
C GLN A 174 7.33 -4.81 11.70
N TYR A 175 6.50 -4.53 10.69
CA TYR A 175 6.49 -3.25 10.01
C TYR A 175 6.16 -2.09 10.96
N ALA A 176 5.11 -2.23 11.76
CA ALA A 176 4.72 -1.22 12.75
C ALA A 176 5.79 -1.02 13.83
N ALA A 177 6.42 -2.09 14.31
CA ALA A 177 7.53 -2.02 15.27
C ALA A 177 8.75 -1.31 14.66
N PHE A 178 9.06 -1.58 13.39
CA PHE A 178 10.13 -0.88 12.68
C PHE A 178 9.82 0.62 12.61
N TYR A 179 8.61 1.01 12.18
CA TYR A 179 8.21 2.41 12.14
C TYR A 179 8.30 3.08 13.52
N ASP A 180 7.84 2.42 14.58
CA ASP A 180 7.95 2.94 15.95
C ASP A 180 9.42 3.19 16.35
N SER A 181 10.35 2.37 15.88
CA SER A 181 11.78 2.51 16.22
C SER A 181 12.44 3.73 15.57
N ILE A 182 11.87 4.21 14.45
CA ILE A 182 12.49 5.30 13.66
C ILE A 182 11.74 6.64 13.74
N LYS A 183 10.48 6.66 14.10
CA LYS A 183 9.60 7.84 14.02
C LYS A 183 10.05 9.05 14.82
N ASN A 184 10.91 8.86 15.85
CA ASN A 184 11.52 9.94 16.61
C ASN A 184 12.78 10.50 15.96
N ARG A 185 13.32 9.82 14.92
CA ARG A 185 14.53 10.22 14.19
C ARG A 185 14.19 10.76 12.81
N VAL A 186 13.13 10.22 12.18
CA VAL A 186 12.68 10.59 10.85
C VAL A 186 11.17 10.82 10.89
N ARG A 187 10.73 12.02 10.49
CA ARG A 187 9.33 12.33 10.26
C ARG A 187 8.92 11.82 8.89
N VAL A 188 8.01 10.84 8.84
CA VAL A 188 7.52 10.28 7.60
C VAL A 188 6.19 10.92 7.20
N HIS A 189 6.14 11.47 6.00
CA HIS A 189 4.95 12.00 5.34
C HIS A 189 4.44 10.96 4.35
N PHE A 190 3.24 10.45 4.58
CA PHE A 190 2.62 9.41 3.79
C PHE A 190 1.76 10.03 2.69
N HIS A 191 2.06 9.71 1.42
CA HIS A 191 1.35 10.21 0.24
C HIS A 191 0.82 9.05 -0.59
N LYS A 192 -0.49 8.77 -0.45
CA LYS A 192 -1.12 7.76 -1.28
C LYS A 192 -1.33 8.30 -2.69
N VAL A 193 -0.75 7.64 -3.68
CA VAL A 193 -0.99 7.89 -5.10
C VAL A 193 -2.02 6.91 -5.65
N ALA A 194 -2.61 7.25 -6.80
CA ALA A 194 -3.48 6.32 -7.51
C ALA A 194 -2.63 5.36 -8.34
N ALA A 195 -2.93 4.06 -8.25
CA ALA A 195 -2.24 3.05 -9.04
C ALA A 195 -2.48 3.28 -10.55
N HIS A 196 -1.44 3.09 -11.37
CA HIS A 196 -1.51 3.10 -12.84
C HIS A 196 -2.15 4.37 -13.45
N THR A 197 -1.88 5.54 -12.88
CA THR A 197 -2.43 6.82 -13.39
C THR A 197 -1.48 7.61 -14.27
N GLY A 198 -0.35 7.04 -14.69
CA GLY A 198 0.64 7.70 -15.53
C GLY A 198 1.62 8.58 -14.74
N ASP A 199 1.70 8.44 -13.40
CA ASP A 199 2.79 9.04 -12.64
C ASP A 199 4.11 8.35 -12.96
N THR A 200 5.02 9.09 -13.59
CA THR A 200 6.30 8.57 -14.11
C THR A 200 7.12 7.84 -13.04
N TYR A 201 7.12 8.33 -11.81
CA TYR A 201 7.95 7.74 -10.74
C TYR A 201 7.26 6.56 -10.06
N ASN A 202 5.93 6.55 -10.02
CA ASN A 202 5.17 5.37 -9.58
C ASN A 202 5.34 4.22 -10.58
N GLU A 203 5.25 4.49 -11.89
CA GLU A 203 5.51 3.48 -12.92
C GLU A 203 6.96 2.97 -12.91
N MET A 204 7.93 3.86 -12.60
CA MET A 204 9.32 3.45 -12.42
C MET A 204 9.50 2.55 -11.19
N ALA A 205 8.83 2.83 -10.08
CA ALA A 205 8.85 1.99 -8.89
C ALA A 205 8.26 0.60 -9.18
N ASP A 206 7.12 0.52 -9.90
CA ASP A 206 6.52 -0.74 -10.37
C ASP A 206 7.50 -1.56 -11.21
N ALA A 207 8.15 -0.93 -12.21
CA ALA A 207 9.13 -1.62 -13.04
C ALA A 207 10.33 -2.16 -12.22
N LEU A 208 10.81 -1.39 -11.24
CA LEU A 208 11.90 -1.81 -10.35
C LEU A 208 11.47 -2.92 -9.39
N ALA A 209 10.22 -2.90 -8.89
CA ALA A 209 9.68 -3.97 -8.08
C ALA A 209 9.54 -5.28 -8.88
N LYS A 210 9.06 -5.21 -10.12
CA LYS A 210 9.01 -6.35 -11.05
C LYS A 210 10.41 -6.90 -11.33
N GLN A 211 11.38 -6.04 -11.63
CA GLN A 211 12.77 -6.45 -11.79
C GLN A 211 13.28 -7.19 -10.53
N GLY A 212 12.99 -6.70 -9.32
CA GLY A 212 13.33 -7.37 -8.08
C GLY A 212 12.70 -8.74 -7.93
N ALA A 213 11.46 -8.92 -8.40
CA ALA A 213 10.77 -10.21 -8.41
C ALA A 213 11.24 -11.17 -9.52
N GLY A 214 12.08 -10.71 -10.46
CA GLY A 214 12.51 -11.49 -11.62
C GLY A 214 11.42 -11.63 -12.69
N ILE A 215 10.63 -10.59 -12.90
CA ILE A 215 9.56 -10.49 -13.91
C ILE A 215 9.97 -9.49 -14.98
#